data_b18ff540a175bd6618317810a3719290
#
_entry.id   b18ff540a175bd6618317810a3719290
#
_cell.length_a   1.000
_cell.length_b   1.000
_cell.length_c   1.000
_cell.angle_alpha   90.00
_cell.angle_beta   90.00
_cell.angle_gamma   90.00
#
_symmetry.space_group_name_H-M   'P 1'
#
loop_
_entity.id
_entity.type
_entity.pdbx_description
1 polymer ?
#
loop_
_entity_poly.entity_id
_entity_poly.type
_entity_poly.pdbx_seq_one_letter_code
_entity_poly.pdbx_strand_id
1 'polypeptide(L)'
;MSGNEPLALELMDLLGVENVITDDISLKVYECDGAEFFKALPDVVVFPDSAEEISKIVKLANKYNRPYIARGAGTGLSGGTLPINAGIMIAMNKMNRILEVDLENRQAIIEPGVVNLMLTQAVQDKGYHYAPDPSSQQACSIGGNIAENSGGPHTLKYGVTTNHILGMEVVL
;
A
#
# COMPACT_ATOMS: atom_id res chain seq x y z
N MET A 1 -27.97 1.64 -10.62
CA MET A 1 -27.34 2.77 -9.93
C MET A 1 -27.16 2.32 -8.50
N SER A 2 -25.92 2.01 -8.14
CA SER A 2 -25.62 1.30 -6.89
C SER A 2 -25.62 2.26 -5.70
N GLY A 3 -26.01 1.78 -4.50
CA GLY A 3 -26.05 2.55 -3.25
C GLY A 3 -24.70 3.09 -2.76
N ASN A 4 -23.68 3.15 -3.64
CA ASN A 4 -22.34 3.67 -3.37
C ASN A 4 -22.14 5.12 -3.85
N GLU A 5 -23.10 5.70 -4.57
CA GLU A 5 -22.98 7.04 -5.14
C GLU A 5 -22.70 8.14 -4.09
N PRO A 6 -23.37 8.19 -2.93
CA PRO A 6 -23.08 9.19 -1.90
C PRO A 6 -21.67 9.06 -1.30
N LEU A 7 -21.20 7.83 -1.08
CA LEU A 7 -19.85 7.57 -0.58
C LEU A 7 -18.78 8.03 -1.59
N ALA A 8 -18.98 7.69 -2.87
CA ALA A 8 -18.05 8.08 -3.92
C ALA A 8 -17.92 9.61 -4.05
N LEU A 9 -19.03 10.32 -3.95
CA LEU A 9 -19.05 11.79 -3.98
C LEU A 9 -18.28 12.39 -2.78
N GLU A 10 -18.51 11.88 -1.55
CA GLU A 10 -17.75 12.36 -0.39
C GLU A 10 -16.26 12.04 -0.48
N LEU A 11 -15.88 10.90 -1.07
CA LEU A 11 -14.48 10.55 -1.32
C LEU A 11 -13.85 11.48 -2.38
N MET A 12 -14.59 11.81 -3.44
CA MET A 12 -14.15 12.77 -4.46
C MET A 12 -14.00 14.20 -3.90
N ASP A 13 -14.91 14.61 -3.02
CA ASP A 13 -14.80 15.90 -2.33
C ASP A 13 -13.59 15.97 -1.39
N LEU A 14 -13.30 14.85 -0.73
CA LEU A 14 -12.15 14.74 0.19
C LEU A 14 -10.79 14.74 -0.52
N LEU A 15 -10.68 13.99 -1.62
CA LEU A 15 -9.39 13.65 -2.24
C LEU A 15 -9.15 14.32 -3.59
N GLY A 16 -10.18 14.88 -4.21
CA GLY A 16 -10.20 15.26 -5.62
C GLY A 16 -10.65 14.11 -6.53
N VAL A 17 -11.36 14.45 -7.59
CA VAL A 17 -11.96 13.48 -8.54
C VAL A 17 -10.90 12.58 -9.17
N GLU A 18 -9.72 13.12 -9.46
CA GLU A 18 -8.59 12.40 -10.06
C GLU A 18 -7.98 11.33 -9.16
N ASN A 19 -8.31 11.35 -7.87
CA ASN A 19 -7.81 10.41 -6.86
C ASN A 19 -8.83 9.34 -6.46
N VAL A 20 -9.94 9.24 -7.21
CA VAL A 20 -11.02 8.29 -6.92
C VAL A 20 -11.44 7.59 -8.21
N ILE A 21 -11.32 6.28 -8.26
CA ILE A 21 -11.75 5.45 -9.39
C ILE A 21 -13.08 4.79 -9.02
N THR A 22 -14.09 4.97 -9.88
CA THR A 22 -15.43 4.39 -9.72
C THR A 22 -15.95 3.69 -10.98
N ASP A 23 -15.26 3.84 -12.10
CA ASP A 23 -15.68 3.23 -13.35
C ASP A 23 -15.26 1.76 -13.43
N ASP A 24 -16.17 0.93 -13.93
CA ASP A 24 -16.01 -0.54 -13.97
C ASP A 24 -14.77 -1.01 -14.73
N ILE A 25 -14.31 -0.25 -15.72
CA ILE A 25 -13.17 -0.63 -16.55
C ILE A 25 -11.88 -0.44 -15.76
N SER A 26 -11.72 0.72 -15.14
CA SER A 26 -10.54 1.05 -14.34
C SER A 26 -10.46 0.21 -13.06
N LEU A 27 -11.60 -0.12 -12.43
CA LEU A 27 -11.64 -1.00 -11.26
C LEU A 27 -11.11 -2.40 -11.54
N LYS A 28 -11.23 -2.91 -12.76
CA LYS A 28 -10.69 -4.24 -13.15
C LYS A 28 -9.18 -4.36 -13.00
N VAL A 29 -8.43 -3.27 -13.05
CA VAL A 29 -6.98 -3.26 -12.82
C VAL A 29 -6.64 -3.71 -11.40
N TYR A 30 -7.60 -3.58 -10.49
CA TYR A 30 -7.44 -3.86 -9.05
C TYR A 30 -8.13 -5.15 -8.59
N GLU A 31 -8.70 -5.94 -9.51
CA GLU A 31 -9.48 -7.15 -9.19
C GLU A 31 -8.64 -8.34 -8.71
N CYS A 32 -7.32 -8.34 -8.93
CA CYS A 32 -6.43 -9.44 -8.55
C CYS A 32 -5.12 -8.91 -7.92
N ASP A 33 -4.39 -9.82 -7.31
CA ASP A 33 -2.99 -9.65 -6.88
C ASP A 33 -2.03 -10.43 -7.81
N GLY A 34 -0.80 -10.66 -7.39
CA GLY A 34 0.19 -11.40 -8.16
C GLY A 34 -0.12 -12.90 -8.33
N ALA A 35 -1.07 -13.46 -7.57
CA ALA A 35 -1.46 -14.86 -7.69
C ALA A 35 -2.46 -15.12 -8.83
N GLU A 36 -3.24 -14.13 -9.24
CA GLU A 36 -4.25 -14.16 -10.33
C GLU A 36 -5.37 -15.22 -10.19
N PHE A 37 -5.30 -16.11 -9.18
CA PHE A 37 -6.27 -17.20 -9.00
C PHE A 37 -7.62 -16.73 -8.43
N PHE A 38 -7.58 -15.63 -7.67
CA PHE A 38 -8.76 -15.06 -7.07
C PHE A 38 -8.98 -13.65 -7.60
N LYS A 39 -10.24 -13.32 -7.83
CA LYS A 39 -10.65 -12.01 -8.31
C LYS A 39 -11.76 -11.45 -7.42
N ALA A 40 -11.59 -10.19 -7.04
CA ALA A 40 -12.61 -9.46 -6.29
C ALA A 40 -12.52 -7.98 -6.70
N LEU A 41 -13.64 -7.42 -7.16
CA LEU A 41 -13.72 -6.01 -7.54
C LEU A 41 -14.02 -5.15 -6.32
N PRO A 42 -13.27 -4.07 -6.10
CA PRO A 42 -13.67 -3.03 -5.14
C PRO A 42 -14.88 -2.24 -5.67
N ASP A 43 -15.62 -1.61 -4.75
CA ASP A 43 -16.65 -0.62 -5.13
C ASP A 43 -16.01 0.70 -5.61
N VAL A 44 -14.86 1.04 -5.02
CA VAL A 44 -14.11 2.26 -5.30
C VAL A 44 -12.62 2.05 -4.94
N VAL A 45 -11.73 2.66 -5.72
CA VAL A 45 -10.29 2.76 -5.39
C VAL A 45 -9.96 4.21 -5.11
N VAL A 46 -9.23 4.47 -4.03
CA VAL A 46 -8.80 5.81 -3.61
C VAL A 46 -7.30 5.90 -3.43
N PHE A 47 -6.73 7.06 -3.73
CA PHE A 47 -5.29 7.34 -3.68
C PHE A 47 -4.99 8.47 -2.71
N PRO A 48 -4.90 8.20 -1.39
CA PRO A 48 -4.52 9.20 -0.40
C PRO A 48 -3.05 9.61 -0.54
N ASP A 49 -2.74 10.82 -0.10
CA ASP A 49 -1.39 11.41 -0.06
C ASP A 49 -0.87 11.63 1.38
N SER A 50 -1.68 11.31 2.38
CA SER A 50 -1.34 11.49 3.80
C SER A 50 -2.07 10.52 4.73
N ALA A 51 -1.54 10.34 5.95
CA ALA A 51 -2.18 9.58 7.02
C ALA A 51 -3.52 10.22 7.46
N GLU A 52 -3.62 11.55 7.42
CA GLU A 52 -4.84 12.30 7.72
C GLU A 52 -5.96 11.97 6.71
N GLU A 53 -5.63 11.87 5.44
CA GLU A 53 -6.59 11.46 4.41
C GLU A 53 -7.05 10.02 4.63
N ILE A 54 -6.13 9.10 4.92
CA ILE A 54 -6.46 7.70 5.25
C ILE A 54 -7.43 7.66 6.44
N SER A 55 -7.16 8.42 7.52
CA SER A 55 -8.04 8.50 8.68
C SER A 55 -9.44 8.98 8.31
N LYS A 56 -9.57 9.97 7.42
CA LYS A 56 -10.86 10.46 6.94
C LYS A 56 -11.58 9.42 6.07
N ILE A 57 -10.85 8.71 5.19
CA ILE A 57 -11.39 7.61 4.38
C ILE A 57 -11.96 6.51 5.28
N VAL A 58 -11.21 6.10 6.32
CA VAL A 58 -11.66 5.08 7.29
C VAL A 58 -12.92 5.53 8.05
N LYS A 59 -13.01 6.81 8.42
CA LYS A 59 -14.21 7.38 9.03
C LYS A 59 -15.41 7.36 8.07
N LEU A 60 -15.21 7.64 6.79
CA LEU A 60 -16.25 7.53 5.76
C LEU A 60 -16.68 6.07 5.56
N ALA A 61 -15.71 5.13 5.52
CA ALA A 61 -16.01 3.71 5.44
C ALA A 61 -16.92 3.26 6.59
N ASN A 62 -16.59 3.66 7.81
CA ASN A 62 -17.41 3.38 9.00
C ASN A 62 -18.79 4.05 8.94
N LYS A 63 -18.87 5.32 8.52
CA LYS A 63 -20.13 6.05 8.35
C LYS A 63 -21.10 5.34 7.39
N TYR A 64 -20.57 4.78 6.31
CA TYR A 64 -21.35 4.07 5.29
C TYR A 64 -21.43 2.56 5.51
N ASN A 65 -20.86 2.06 6.61
CA ASN A 65 -20.75 0.62 6.91
C ASN A 65 -20.19 -0.18 5.73
N ARG A 66 -19.08 0.33 5.15
CA ARG A 66 -18.38 -0.31 4.05
C ARG A 66 -17.05 -0.86 4.51
N PRO A 67 -16.68 -2.08 4.10
CA PRO A 67 -15.34 -2.61 4.34
C PRO A 67 -14.30 -1.79 3.58
N TYR A 68 -13.07 -1.82 4.07
CA TYR A 68 -11.94 -1.22 3.38
C TYR A 68 -10.72 -2.14 3.45
N ILE A 69 -9.83 -2.01 2.48
CA ILE A 69 -8.59 -2.76 2.40
C ILE A 69 -7.47 -1.87 1.87
N ALA A 70 -6.29 -1.98 2.46
CA ALA A 70 -5.10 -1.32 1.95
C ALA A 70 -4.48 -2.13 0.79
N ARG A 71 -3.96 -1.42 -0.22
CA ARG A 71 -3.21 -2.03 -1.33
C ARG A 71 -1.90 -1.30 -1.55
N GLY A 72 -0.79 -2.03 -1.50
CA GLY A 72 0.50 -1.59 -2.02
C GLY A 72 0.57 -1.78 -3.54
N ALA A 73 1.61 -2.42 -4.03
CA ALA A 73 1.77 -2.70 -5.46
C ALA A 73 0.96 -3.91 -5.99
N GLY A 74 0.31 -4.68 -5.12
CA GLY A 74 -0.45 -5.87 -5.51
C GLY A 74 0.41 -7.05 -5.97
N THR A 75 1.68 -7.11 -5.60
CA THR A 75 2.62 -8.19 -5.96
C THR A 75 2.52 -9.41 -5.04
N GLY A 76 1.72 -9.35 -3.98
CA GLY A 76 1.49 -10.47 -3.05
C GLY A 76 0.85 -11.67 -3.72
N LEU A 77 1.00 -12.85 -3.10
CA LEU A 77 0.51 -14.13 -3.62
C LEU A 77 -0.53 -14.78 -2.69
N SER A 78 -0.95 -14.07 -1.64
CA SER A 78 -1.81 -14.60 -0.57
C SER A 78 -3.24 -14.04 -0.57
N GLY A 79 -3.57 -13.18 -1.53
CA GLY A 79 -4.90 -12.54 -1.60
C GLY A 79 -5.09 -11.41 -0.58
N GLY A 80 -4.02 -10.98 0.11
CA GLY A 80 -4.10 -9.98 1.18
C GLY A 80 -4.56 -8.58 0.74
N THR A 81 -4.56 -8.30 -0.56
CA THR A 81 -5.05 -7.03 -1.11
C THR A 81 -6.41 -7.12 -1.78
N LEU A 82 -7.08 -8.27 -1.72
CA LEU A 82 -8.33 -8.49 -2.44
C LEU A 82 -9.55 -8.04 -1.61
N PRO A 83 -10.41 -7.20 -2.17
CA PRO A 83 -11.61 -6.70 -1.50
C PRO A 83 -12.73 -7.74 -1.55
N ILE A 84 -12.62 -8.86 -0.81
CA ILE A 84 -13.53 -10.03 -0.88
C ILE A 84 -15.01 -9.62 -0.69
N ASN A 85 -15.27 -8.59 0.10
CA ASN A 85 -16.61 -8.07 0.36
C ASN A 85 -16.86 -6.74 -0.37
N ALA A 86 -16.18 -6.51 -1.51
CA ALA A 86 -16.17 -5.22 -2.19
C ALA A 86 -15.66 -4.06 -1.27
N GLY A 87 -16.24 -2.86 -1.34
CA GLY A 87 -15.88 -1.74 -0.47
C GLY A 87 -14.77 -0.86 -1.00
N ILE A 88 -14.05 -0.18 -0.12
CA ILE A 88 -13.05 0.82 -0.46
C ILE A 88 -11.67 0.17 -0.52
N MET A 89 -11.00 0.27 -1.66
CA MET A 89 -9.58 -0.06 -1.74
C MET A 89 -8.74 1.21 -1.61
N ILE A 90 -7.86 1.24 -0.60
CA ILE A 90 -6.97 2.36 -0.31
C ILE A 90 -5.60 2.05 -0.91
N ALA A 91 -5.31 2.63 -2.07
CA ALA A 91 -4.07 2.38 -2.81
C ALA A 91 -2.98 3.37 -2.37
N MET A 92 -1.85 2.84 -1.87
CA MET A 92 -0.78 3.62 -1.23
C MET A 92 0.22 4.24 -2.23
N ASN A 93 -0.05 4.17 -3.52
CA ASN A 93 0.91 4.52 -4.57
C ASN A 93 1.42 5.97 -4.53
N LYS A 94 0.62 6.91 -4.00
CA LYS A 94 1.00 8.33 -3.88
C LYS A 94 1.89 8.60 -2.67
N MET A 95 1.77 7.81 -1.62
CA MET A 95 2.61 7.90 -0.42
C MET A 95 3.94 7.17 -0.65
N ASN A 96 4.80 7.71 -1.50
CA ASN A 96 6.00 7.04 -2.00
C ASN A 96 7.29 7.83 -1.76
N ARG A 97 7.30 8.72 -0.78
CA ARG A 97 8.45 9.56 -0.44
C ARG A 97 9.37 8.88 0.58
N ILE A 98 10.68 9.01 0.37
CA ILE A 98 11.68 8.77 1.41
C ILE A 98 11.82 10.10 2.16
N LEU A 99 11.32 10.15 3.40
CA LEU A 99 11.21 11.38 4.18
C LEU A 99 12.52 11.74 4.84
N GLU A 100 13.26 10.75 5.34
CA GLU A 100 14.54 10.93 6.01
C GLU A 100 15.43 9.72 5.83
N VAL A 101 16.73 9.94 5.71
CA VAL A 101 17.77 8.90 5.75
C VAL A 101 18.81 9.30 6.78
N ASP A 102 18.87 8.59 7.89
CA ASP A 102 19.85 8.75 8.95
C ASP A 102 20.89 7.63 8.86
N LEU A 103 22.00 7.91 8.21
CA LEU A 103 23.08 6.94 8.00
C LEU A 103 23.86 6.64 9.29
N GLU A 104 23.92 7.58 10.23
CA GLU A 104 24.61 7.41 11.51
C GLU A 104 23.92 6.35 12.36
N ASN A 105 22.60 6.42 12.45
CA ASN A 105 21.76 5.46 13.18
C ASN A 105 21.29 4.29 12.30
N ARG A 106 21.63 4.29 11.01
CA ARG A 106 21.27 3.24 10.02
C ARG A 106 19.76 3.05 9.92
N GLN A 107 19.02 4.13 9.86
CA GLN A 107 17.55 4.12 9.75
C GLN A 107 17.08 5.08 8.66
N ALA A 108 15.87 4.85 8.18
CA ALA A 108 15.17 5.74 7.27
C ALA A 108 13.70 5.86 7.68
N ILE A 109 13.11 7.03 7.49
CA ILE A 109 11.67 7.28 7.61
C ILE A 109 11.12 7.36 6.19
N ILE A 110 10.16 6.49 5.87
CA ILE A 110 9.62 6.37 4.52
C ILE A 110 8.10 6.20 4.56
N GLU A 111 7.47 6.55 3.48
CA GLU A 111 6.05 6.29 3.25
C GLU A 111 5.79 4.85 2.77
N PRO A 112 4.59 4.29 3.01
CA PRO A 112 4.29 2.88 2.73
C PRO A 112 4.33 2.49 1.25
N GLY A 113 4.12 3.44 0.33
CA GLY A 113 4.16 3.22 -1.12
C GLY A 113 5.56 3.24 -1.74
N VAL A 114 6.60 3.53 -0.96
CA VAL A 114 8.00 3.48 -1.47
C VAL A 114 8.31 2.08 -1.99
N VAL A 115 8.80 2.00 -3.23
CA VAL A 115 9.23 0.73 -3.84
C VAL A 115 10.47 0.21 -3.10
N ASN A 116 10.48 -1.06 -2.75
CA ASN A 116 11.53 -1.69 -1.96
C ASN A 116 12.95 -1.34 -2.45
N LEU A 117 13.22 -1.53 -3.74
CA LEU A 117 14.55 -1.27 -4.32
C LEU A 117 14.95 0.21 -4.25
N MET A 118 14.01 1.14 -4.25
CA MET A 118 14.32 2.58 -4.19
C MET A 118 15.01 2.96 -2.89
N LEU A 119 14.72 2.29 -1.77
CA LEU A 119 15.43 2.55 -0.51
C LEU A 119 16.91 2.13 -0.63
N THR A 120 17.21 0.97 -1.21
CA THR A 120 18.60 0.57 -1.49
C THR A 120 19.27 1.58 -2.42
N GLN A 121 18.62 1.99 -3.51
CA GLN A 121 19.17 2.95 -4.47
C GLN A 121 19.49 4.31 -3.82
N ALA A 122 18.70 4.74 -2.84
CA ALA A 122 18.92 5.99 -2.12
C ALA A 122 20.17 5.99 -1.21
N VAL A 123 20.68 4.79 -0.84
CA VAL A 123 21.78 4.67 0.14
C VAL A 123 22.98 3.88 -0.36
N GLN A 124 22.92 3.27 -1.54
CA GLN A 124 23.98 2.38 -2.05
C GLN A 124 25.30 3.09 -2.33
N ASP A 125 25.29 4.35 -2.72
CA ASP A 125 26.49 5.18 -2.94
C ASP A 125 27.23 5.48 -1.63
N LYS A 126 26.58 5.29 -0.49
CA LYS A 126 27.14 5.38 0.87
C LYS A 126 27.55 4.01 1.44
N GLY A 127 27.46 2.94 0.65
CA GLY A 127 27.82 1.58 1.07
C GLY A 127 26.76 0.87 1.92
N TYR A 128 25.50 1.33 1.90
CA TYR A 128 24.37 0.72 2.58
C TYR A 128 23.39 0.09 1.60
N HIS A 129 22.56 -0.81 2.11
CA HIS A 129 21.43 -1.38 1.37
C HIS A 129 20.30 -1.78 2.34
N TYR A 130 19.08 -1.83 1.84
CA TYR A 130 17.94 -2.39 2.56
C TYR A 130 17.92 -3.90 2.36
N ALA A 131 18.09 -4.66 3.45
CA ALA A 131 18.37 -6.09 3.38
C ALA A 131 17.22 -6.98 2.88
N PRO A 132 15.95 -6.75 3.22
CA PRO A 132 14.84 -7.55 2.64
C PRO A 132 14.74 -7.35 1.12
N ASP A 133 14.92 -8.44 0.38
CA ASP A 133 15.04 -8.42 -1.08
C ASP A 133 14.08 -9.43 -1.76
N PRO A 134 12.75 -9.29 -1.59
CA PRO A 134 11.80 -10.18 -2.24
C PRO A 134 12.00 -10.18 -3.77
N SER A 135 11.62 -11.26 -4.44
CA SER A 135 11.74 -11.36 -5.91
C SER A 135 11.03 -10.22 -6.65
N SER A 136 10.02 -9.63 -6.01
CA SER A 136 9.28 -8.46 -6.50
C SER A 136 9.88 -7.11 -6.09
N GLN A 137 11.10 -7.03 -5.56
CA GLN A 137 11.69 -5.80 -5.00
C GLN A 137 11.69 -4.58 -5.95
N GLN A 138 11.65 -4.80 -7.26
CA GLN A 138 11.56 -3.73 -8.26
C GLN A 138 10.16 -3.10 -8.38
N ALA A 139 9.14 -3.74 -7.82
CA ALA A 139 7.74 -3.33 -7.93
C ALA A 139 7.03 -3.25 -6.58
N CYS A 140 7.32 -4.15 -5.63
CA CYS A 140 6.62 -4.19 -4.34
C CYS A 140 6.90 -2.94 -3.50
N SER A 141 5.90 -2.54 -2.71
CA SER A 141 6.01 -1.42 -1.76
C SER A 141 6.48 -1.88 -0.38
N ILE A 142 7.18 -1.01 0.34
CA ILE A 142 7.63 -1.31 1.72
C ILE A 142 6.45 -1.57 2.64
N GLY A 143 5.35 -0.82 2.54
CA GLY A 143 4.13 -1.09 3.33
C GLY A 143 3.56 -2.48 3.06
N GLY A 144 3.58 -2.94 1.79
CA GLY A 144 3.21 -4.31 1.44
C GLY A 144 4.18 -5.34 2.00
N ASN A 145 5.49 -5.04 1.98
CA ASN A 145 6.49 -5.92 2.59
C ASN A 145 6.29 -6.08 4.10
N ILE A 146 5.90 -5.01 4.79
CA ILE A 146 5.59 -5.05 6.23
C ILE A 146 4.34 -5.90 6.47
N ALA A 147 3.26 -5.66 5.73
CA ALA A 147 1.98 -6.33 5.90
C ALA A 147 2.06 -7.84 5.69
N GLU A 148 2.83 -8.29 4.69
CA GLU A 148 3.02 -9.70 4.34
C GLU A 148 4.27 -10.33 5.00
N ASN A 149 5.05 -9.54 5.72
CA ASN A 149 6.34 -9.93 6.29
C ASN A 149 7.27 -10.56 5.24
N SER A 150 7.48 -9.87 4.14
CA SER A 150 8.25 -10.37 3.00
C SER A 150 9.67 -10.75 3.38
N GLY A 151 10.16 -11.82 2.77
CA GLY A 151 11.57 -12.19 2.76
C GLY A 151 12.15 -12.10 1.37
N GLY A 152 13.28 -12.81 1.14
CA GLY A 152 13.95 -12.87 -0.16
C GLY A 152 15.09 -13.87 -0.10
N PRO A 153 15.95 -13.95 -1.14
CA PRO A 153 17.08 -14.89 -1.19
C PRO A 153 18.01 -14.77 0.01
N HIS A 154 18.17 -13.56 0.56
CA HIS A 154 19.08 -13.31 1.67
C HIS A 154 18.43 -13.43 3.05
N THR A 155 17.17 -13.86 3.13
CA THR A 155 16.42 -14.03 4.38
C THR A 155 17.14 -14.94 5.42
N LEU A 156 17.82 -15.99 4.97
CA LEU A 156 18.55 -16.88 5.87
C LEU A 156 19.63 -16.13 6.69
N LYS A 157 20.25 -15.12 6.09
CA LYS A 157 21.29 -14.32 6.74
C LYS A 157 20.74 -13.11 7.50
N TYR A 158 19.79 -12.38 6.90
CA TYR A 158 19.38 -11.08 7.40
C TYR A 158 17.99 -11.09 8.06
N GLY A 159 17.24 -12.16 7.92
CA GLY A 159 15.85 -12.24 8.39
C GLY A 159 14.84 -11.67 7.39
N VAL A 160 13.61 -11.58 7.84
CA VAL A 160 12.46 -11.06 7.08
C VAL A 160 12.21 -9.59 7.40
N THR A 161 11.27 -8.97 6.70
CA THR A 161 10.96 -7.53 6.80
C THR A 161 10.77 -7.05 8.24
N THR A 162 10.03 -7.80 9.09
CA THR A 162 9.76 -7.36 10.47
C THR A 162 11.02 -7.18 11.32
N ASN A 163 12.12 -7.86 11.00
CA ASN A 163 13.40 -7.70 11.70
C ASN A 163 14.07 -6.33 11.40
N HIS A 164 13.60 -5.63 10.39
CA HIS A 164 14.16 -4.36 9.91
C HIS A 164 13.24 -3.16 10.16
N ILE A 165 12.12 -3.35 10.87
CA ILE A 165 11.15 -2.29 11.17
C ILE A 165 11.32 -1.86 12.61
N LEU A 166 11.63 -0.58 12.81
CA LEU A 166 11.80 0.03 14.14
C LEU A 166 10.51 0.60 14.69
N GLY A 167 9.58 0.99 13.81
CA GLY A 167 8.29 1.55 14.16
C GLY A 167 7.44 1.82 12.94
N MET A 168 6.14 2.03 13.14
CA MET A 168 5.20 2.38 12.09
C MET A 168 4.09 3.26 12.62
N GLU A 169 3.59 4.14 11.78
CA GLU A 169 2.32 4.83 11.99
C GLU A 169 1.19 3.97 11.44
N VAL A 170 0.12 3.80 12.22
CA VAL A 170 -1.04 2.95 11.87
C VAL A 170 -2.33 3.75 12.03
N VAL A 171 -3.19 3.69 11.03
CA VAL A 171 -4.58 4.18 11.10
C VAL A 171 -5.50 3.01 11.43
N LEU A 172 -6.27 3.15 12.54
CA LEU A 172 -7.19 2.13 13.08
C LEU A 172 -8.64 2.64 13.02
#